data_c092f07a930100801ca75b674dcbdebb
#
_entry.id   c092f07a930100801ca75b674dcbdebb
#
_cell.length_a   1.000
_cell.length_b   1.000
_cell.length_c   1.000
_cell.angle_alpha   90.00
_cell.angle_beta   90.00
_cell.angle_gamma   90.00
#
_symmetry.space_group_name_H-M   'P 1'
#
loop_
_entity.id
_entity.type
_entity.pdbx_description
1 polymer ?
#
loop_
_entity_poly.entity_id
_entity_poly.type
_entity_poly.pdbx_seq_one_letter_code
_entity_poly.pdbx_strand_id
1 'polypeptide(L)'
;MEEPYIPETITVHLGRPDEDAENVTVSFPDYVKNVASSEIFPTWPEEALRANIYAITTFALNRIYTEWYRSKGYDFDITNSTAYDQAFTPDREIFQNISQIVDEIFNDYVVRQGEIQPLFTQFCNGTTST
;
A
#
# COMPACT_ATOMS: atom_id res chain seq x y z
N MET A 1 -13.09 19.28 3.08
CA MET A 1 -12.37 18.17 2.45
C MET A 1 -11.43 17.53 3.43
N GLU A 2 -11.48 16.24 3.47
CA GLU A 2 -10.68 15.48 4.41
C GLU A 2 -9.25 15.41 3.95
N GLU A 3 -8.33 15.51 4.89
CA GLU A 3 -6.94 15.28 4.58
C GLU A 3 -6.69 13.78 4.49
N PRO A 4 -5.82 13.36 3.58
CA PRO A 4 -5.44 11.95 3.53
C PRO A 4 -4.81 11.51 4.84
N TYR A 5 -5.11 10.32 5.25
CA TYR A 5 -4.51 9.74 6.44
C TYR A 5 -4.40 8.24 6.21
N ILE A 6 -3.58 7.60 7.04
CA ILE A 6 -3.36 6.15 6.92
C ILE A 6 -4.59 5.43 7.46
N PRO A 7 -5.26 4.63 6.66
CA PRO A 7 -6.39 3.86 7.16
C PRO A 7 -5.92 2.74 8.08
N GLU A 8 -6.83 2.24 8.88
CA GLU A 8 -6.49 1.13 9.76
C GLU A 8 -6.40 -0.17 9.01
N THR A 9 -7.27 -0.37 8.05
CA THR A 9 -7.35 -1.64 7.33
C THR A 9 -7.53 -1.39 5.85
N ILE A 10 -7.31 -2.47 5.09
CA ILE A 10 -7.57 -2.46 3.66
C ILE A 10 -8.16 -3.81 3.29
N THR A 11 -9.12 -3.82 2.38
CA THR A 11 -9.76 -5.04 1.93
C THR A 11 -9.17 -5.43 0.58
N VAL A 12 -8.65 -6.65 0.50
CA VAL A 12 -7.93 -7.14 -0.66
C VAL A 12 -8.73 -8.26 -1.31
N HIS A 13 -8.97 -8.13 -2.59
CA HIS A 13 -9.61 -9.17 -3.40
C HIS A 13 -8.54 -10.10 -3.92
N LEU A 14 -8.69 -11.40 -3.67
CA LEU A 14 -7.64 -12.36 -4.01
C LEU A 14 -7.84 -12.91 -5.41
N GLY A 15 -7.79 -12.02 -6.39
CA GLY A 15 -7.96 -12.39 -7.79
C GLY A 15 -8.11 -11.15 -8.62
N ARG A 16 -8.41 -11.32 -9.89
CA ARG A 16 -8.68 -10.18 -10.74
C ARG A 16 -10.02 -9.56 -10.36
N PRO A 17 -10.21 -8.28 -10.71
CA PRO A 17 -11.42 -7.59 -10.24
C PRO A 17 -12.72 -8.28 -10.64
N ASP A 18 -12.77 -8.85 -11.83
CA ASP A 18 -13.99 -9.49 -12.31
C ASP A 18 -14.04 -10.97 -11.97
N GLU A 19 -13.09 -11.47 -11.22
CA GLU A 19 -13.00 -12.87 -10.88
C GLU A 19 -13.71 -13.11 -9.56
N ASP A 20 -14.41 -14.24 -9.46
CA ASP A 20 -15.08 -14.62 -8.22
C ASP A 20 -14.04 -15.16 -7.25
N ALA A 21 -13.63 -14.34 -6.31
CA ALA A 21 -12.56 -14.70 -5.39
C ALA A 21 -12.85 -14.11 -4.03
N GLU A 22 -12.10 -14.58 -3.05
CA GLU A 22 -12.28 -14.18 -1.67
C GLU A 22 -11.74 -12.78 -1.42
N ASN A 23 -12.41 -12.03 -0.55
CA ASN A 23 -11.90 -10.76 -0.06
C ASN A 23 -11.43 -10.95 1.37
N VAL A 24 -10.24 -10.41 1.67
CA VAL A 24 -9.70 -10.46 3.03
C VAL A 24 -9.42 -9.04 3.48
N THR A 25 -9.64 -8.78 4.75
CA THR A 25 -9.36 -7.48 5.34
C THR A 25 -8.19 -7.62 6.30
N VAL A 26 -7.16 -6.82 6.07
CA VAL A 26 -5.94 -6.87 6.89
C VAL A 26 -5.59 -5.46 7.32
N SER A 27 -4.75 -5.34 8.34
CA SER A 27 -4.29 -4.03 8.74
C SER A 27 -3.45 -3.43 7.60
N PHE A 28 -3.55 -2.11 7.46
CA PHE A 28 -2.85 -1.46 6.36
C PHE A 28 -1.33 -1.63 6.47
N PRO A 29 -0.72 -1.47 7.65
CA PRO A 29 0.72 -1.73 7.74
C PRO A 29 1.08 -3.16 7.35
N ASP A 30 0.27 -4.13 7.78
CA ASP A 30 0.53 -5.52 7.41
C ASP A 30 0.42 -5.73 5.91
N TYR A 31 -0.52 -5.06 5.29
CA TYR A 31 -0.65 -5.12 3.84
C TYR A 31 0.62 -4.63 3.15
N VAL A 32 1.12 -3.47 3.59
CA VAL A 32 2.32 -2.90 2.99
C VAL A 32 3.52 -3.82 3.21
N LYS A 33 3.64 -4.38 4.41
CA LYS A 33 4.73 -5.31 4.69
C LYS A 33 4.66 -6.53 3.78
N ASN A 34 3.47 -7.04 3.57
CA ASN A 34 3.27 -8.22 2.73
C ASN A 34 3.64 -7.92 1.28
N VAL A 35 3.14 -6.82 0.75
CA VAL A 35 3.41 -6.46 -0.63
C VAL A 35 4.90 -6.21 -0.82
N ALA A 36 5.51 -5.49 0.10
CA ALA A 36 6.93 -5.21 -0.01
C ALA A 36 7.75 -6.50 0.04
N SER A 37 7.38 -7.42 0.93
CA SER A 37 8.09 -8.69 1.01
C SER A 37 7.86 -9.55 -0.23
N SER A 38 6.82 -9.27 -0.99
CA SER A 38 6.52 -10.01 -2.21
C SER A 38 7.19 -9.40 -3.44
N GLU A 39 7.42 -8.09 -3.43
CA GLU A 39 7.86 -7.39 -4.65
C GLU A 39 9.33 -7.00 -4.63
N ILE A 40 9.94 -6.84 -3.46
CA ILE A 40 11.31 -6.36 -3.40
C ILE A 40 12.15 -7.31 -2.56
N PHE A 41 13.46 -7.27 -2.79
CA PHE A 41 14.38 -8.14 -2.08
C PHE A 41 14.88 -7.45 -0.82
N PRO A 42 14.92 -8.16 0.31
CA PRO A 42 15.36 -7.54 1.56
C PRO A 42 16.84 -7.17 1.53
N THR A 43 17.59 -7.66 0.56
CA THR A 43 19.02 -7.35 0.45
C THR A 43 19.30 -6.06 -0.29
N TRP A 44 18.28 -5.41 -0.81
CA TRP A 44 18.48 -4.13 -1.49
C TRP A 44 18.95 -3.07 -0.49
N PRO A 45 19.63 -2.02 -0.96
CA PRO A 45 20.01 -0.93 -0.07
C PRO A 45 18.78 -0.34 0.60
N GLU A 46 18.99 0.16 1.82
CA GLU A 46 17.87 0.67 2.60
C GLU A 46 17.14 1.79 1.87
N GLU A 47 17.87 2.64 1.17
CA GLU A 47 17.22 3.74 0.44
C GLU A 47 16.28 3.21 -0.61
N ALA A 48 16.66 2.14 -1.29
CA ALA A 48 15.80 1.54 -2.29
C ALA A 48 14.58 0.89 -1.66
N LEU A 49 14.78 0.25 -0.51
CA LEU A 49 13.66 -0.34 0.21
C LEU A 49 12.65 0.73 0.62
N ARG A 50 13.15 1.84 1.18
CA ARG A 50 12.26 2.91 1.61
C ARG A 50 11.50 3.52 0.44
N ALA A 51 12.18 3.75 -0.67
CA ALA A 51 11.53 4.34 -1.83
C ALA A 51 10.42 3.44 -2.35
N ASN A 52 10.69 2.14 -2.40
CA ASN A 52 9.68 1.22 -2.88
C ASN A 52 8.50 1.08 -1.93
N ILE A 53 8.78 1.13 -0.62
CA ILE A 53 7.71 1.05 0.36
C ILE A 53 6.83 2.30 0.28
N TYR A 54 7.43 3.47 0.07
CA TYR A 54 6.62 4.67 -0.15
C TYR A 54 5.75 4.53 -1.38
N ALA A 55 6.30 3.99 -2.45
CA ALA A 55 5.53 3.81 -3.68
C ALA A 55 4.37 2.83 -3.48
N ILE A 56 4.63 1.74 -2.77
CA ILE A 56 3.59 0.76 -2.46
C ILE A 56 2.48 1.41 -1.66
N THR A 57 2.87 2.17 -0.64
CA THR A 57 1.92 2.83 0.24
C THR A 57 1.07 3.82 -0.53
N THR A 58 1.71 4.63 -1.36
CA THR A 58 1.00 5.65 -2.11
C THR A 58 0.03 5.03 -3.11
N PHE A 59 0.44 3.96 -3.76
CA PHE A 59 -0.43 3.28 -4.71
C PHE A 59 -1.69 2.77 -4.00
N ALA A 60 -1.51 2.12 -2.86
CA ALA A 60 -2.64 1.58 -2.12
C ALA A 60 -3.55 2.69 -1.62
N LEU A 61 -2.98 3.78 -1.12
CA LEU A 61 -3.78 4.92 -0.67
C LEU A 61 -4.59 5.49 -1.82
N ASN A 62 -3.99 5.56 -2.99
CA ASN A 62 -4.69 6.07 -4.15
C ASN A 62 -5.93 5.23 -4.45
N ARG A 63 -5.78 3.92 -4.40
CA ARG A 63 -6.91 3.03 -4.64
C ARG A 63 -8.03 3.25 -3.63
N ILE A 64 -7.67 3.49 -2.38
CA ILE A 64 -8.65 3.70 -1.33
C ILE A 64 -9.34 5.06 -1.49
N TYR A 65 -8.57 6.11 -1.64
CA TYR A 65 -9.15 7.45 -1.63
C TYR A 65 -9.87 7.79 -2.91
N THR A 66 -9.51 7.20 -4.03
CA THR A 66 -10.26 7.39 -5.27
C THR A 66 -11.45 6.44 -5.35
N GLU A 67 -11.54 5.51 -4.40
CA GLU A 67 -12.56 4.47 -4.45
C GLU A 67 -12.55 3.76 -5.79
N TRP A 68 -11.33 3.44 -6.23
CA TRP A 68 -11.12 2.93 -7.58
C TRP A 68 -12.04 1.77 -7.91
N TYR A 69 -12.14 0.80 -6.98
CA TYR A 69 -13.00 -0.35 -7.18
C TYR A 69 -14.38 -0.14 -6.59
N ARG A 70 -14.46 0.50 -5.42
CA ARG A 70 -15.74 0.65 -4.76
C ARG A 70 -16.69 1.53 -5.55
N SER A 71 -16.17 2.52 -6.26
CA SER A 71 -17.02 3.36 -7.10
C SER A 71 -17.62 2.59 -8.26
N LYS A 72 -17.02 1.44 -8.58
CA LYS A 72 -17.53 0.59 -9.65
C LYS A 72 -18.45 -0.52 -9.12
N GLY A 73 -18.75 -0.50 -7.83
CA GLY A 73 -19.67 -1.47 -7.25
C GLY A 73 -19.01 -2.67 -6.62
N TYR A 74 -17.68 -2.70 -6.55
CA TYR A 74 -16.98 -3.81 -5.93
C TYR A 74 -16.86 -3.58 -4.42
N ASP A 75 -16.70 -4.68 -3.68
CA ASP A 75 -16.67 -4.66 -2.23
C ASP A 75 -15.25 -4.74 -1.67
N PHE A 76 -14.28 -4.27 -2.42
CA PHE A 76 -12.88 -4.32 -1.98
C PHE A 76 -12.16 -3.05 -2.40
N ASP A 77 -11.01 -2.83 -1.79
CA ASP A 77 -10.21 -1.63 -2.07
C ASP A 77 -9.18 -1.87 -3.14
N ILE A 78 -8.65 -3.07 -3.23
CA ILE A 78 -7.51 -3.37 -4.09
C ILE A 78 -7.52 -4.87 -4.37
N THR A 79 -6.80 -5.28 -5.42
CA THR A 79 -6.66 -6.71 -5.71
C THR A 79 -5.23 -7.14 -5.49
N ASN A 80 -5.03 -8.46 -5.42
CA ASN A 80 -3.67 -8.98 -5.36
C ASN A 80 -3.15 -9.39 -6.74
N SER A 81 -3.84 -8.98 -7.78
CA SER A 81 -3.42 -9.26 -9.14
C SER A 81 -2.36 -8.25 -9.57
N THR A 82 -1.18 -8.74 -9.93
CA THR A 82 -0.12 -7.85 -10.37
C THR A 82 -0.40 -7.22 -11.71
N ALA A 83 -1.36 -7.77 -12.43
CA ALA A 83 -1.79 -7.15 -13.69
C ALA A 83 -2.58 -5.88 -13.45
N TYR A 84 -3.19 -5.74 -12.28
CA TYR A 84 -4.02 -4.60 -11.95
C TYR A 84 -3.47 -3.77 -10.81
N ASP A 85 -2.90 -4.42 -9.80
CA ASP A 85 -2.51 -3.73 -8.58
C ASP A 85 -1.16 -4.23 -8.09
N GLN A 86 -1.15 -4.82 -6.90
CA GLN A 86 0.11 -5.17 -6.23
C GLN A 86 0.09 -6.62 -5.79
N ALA A 87 1.28 -7.17 -5.59
CA ALA A 87 1.43 -8.57 -5.21
C ALA A 87 1.22 -8.72 -3.71
N PHE A 88 0.05 -9.14 -3.33
CA PHE A 88 -0.27 -9.49 -1.94
C PHE A 88 -0.44 -10.99 -1.88
N THR A 89 0.33 -11.65 -1.02
CA THR A 89 0.29 -13.11 -0.90
C THR A 89 -0.17 -13.46 0.51
N PRO A 90 -1.37 -14.00 0.66
CA PRO A 90 -1.86 -14.34 2.02
C PRO A 90 -0.88 -15.28 2.73
N ASP A 91 -0.70 -15.01 4.02
CA ASP A 91 0.13 -15.83 4.90
C ASP A 91 1.60 -15.88 4.50
N ARG A 92 2.04 -14.91 3.73
CA ARG A 92 3.43 -14.85 3.36
C ARG A 92 4.28 -14.42 4.54
N GLU A 93 5.47 -14.99 4.64
CA GLU A 93 6.43 -14.57 5.65
C GLU A 93 6.94 -13.18 5.35
N ILE A 94 7.01 -12.34 6.38
CA ILE A 94 7.43 -10.95 6.25
C ILE A 94 8.90 -10.86 6.66
N PHE A 95 9.72 -10.23 5.82
CA PHE A 95 11.12 -10.02 6.14
C PHE A 95 11.24 -8.98 7.25
N GLN A 96 12.11 -9.28 8.23
CA GLN A 96 12.20 -8.45 9.42
C GLN A 96 12.63 -7.02 9.12
N ASN A 97 13.64 -6.86 8.25
CA ASN A 97 14.11 -5.51 7.95
C ASN A 97 13.06 -4.69 7.21
N ILE A 98 12.29 -5.34 6.35
CA ILE A 98 11.21 -4.66 5.65
C ILE A 98 10.13 -4.26 6.66
N SER A 99 9.79 -5.16 7.58
CA SER A 99 8.82 -4.86 8.62
C SER A 99 9.26 -3.66 9.45
N GLN A 100 10.53 -3.60 9.80
CA GLN A 100 11.04 -2.48 10.59
C GLN A 100 10.93 -1.18 9.85
N ILE A 101 11.26 -1.17 8.57
CA ILE A 101 11.18 0.05 7.77
C ILE A 101 9.74 0.52 7.67
N VAL A 102 8.81 -0.40 7.44
CA VAL A 102 7.40 -0.03 7.37
C VAL A 102 6.95 0.58 8.69
N ASP A 103 7.34 -0.05 9.80
CA ASP A 103 6.95 0.47 11.12
C ASP A 103 7.50 1.86 11.33
N GLU A 104 8.75 2.12 10.93
CA GLU A 104 9.34 3.43 11.08
C GLU A 104 8.61 4.48 10.26
N ILE A 105 8.29 4.13 9.03
CA ILE A 105 7.59 5.06 8.14
C ILE A 105 6.21 5.39 8.69
N PHE A 106 5.49 4.39 9.17
CA PHE A 106 4.14 4.60 9.66
C PHE A 106 4.13 5.32 11.00
N ASN A 107 5.13 5.08 11.84
CA ASN A 107 5.25 5.84 13.08
C ASN A 107 5.51 7.31 12.77
N ASP A 108 6.33 7.57 11.76
CA ASP A 108 6.59 8.95 11.36
C ASP A 108 5.32 9.63 10.87
N TYR A 109 4.48 8.90 10.16
CA TYR A 109 3.19 9.45 9.73
C TYR A 109 2.33 9.81 10.93
N VAL A 110 2.28 8.93 11.93
CA VAL A 110 1.46 9.18 13.10
C VAL A 110 1.94 10.43 13.85
N VAL A 111 3.26 10.56 14.00
CA VAL A 111 3.83 11.68 14.73
C VAL A 111 3.70 12.97 13.92
N ARG A 112 3.84 12.89 12.62
CA ARG A 112 3.86 14.05 11.75
C ARG A 112 2.69 14.00 10.79
N GLN A 113 1.52 13.76 11.35
CA GLN A 113 0.37 13.53 10.49
C GLN A 113 0.04 14.71 9.59
N GLY A 114 0.46 15.90 9.96
CA GLY A 114 0.26 17.04 9.09
C GLY A 114 1.07 16.97 7.81
N GLU A 115 2.02 16.05 7.73
CA GLU A 115 2.88 15.91 6.56
C GLU A 115 2.51 14.74 5.68
N ILE A 116 1.47 14.01 6.04
CA ILE A 116 1.04 12.89 5.20
C ILE A 116 0.63 13.38 3.82
N GLN A 117 -0.11 14.47 3.79
CA GLN A 117 -0.58 14.99 2.53
C GLN A 117 0.54 15.42 1.60
N PRO A 118 1.56 16.14 2.07
CA PRO A 118 2.67 16.47 1.18
C PRO A 118 3.34 15.24 0.60
N LEU A 119 3.54 14.21 1.41
CA LEU A 119 4.16 13.00 0.90
C LEU A 119 3.29 12.35 -0.17
N PHE A 120 2.00 12.24 0.10
CA PHE A 120 1.06 11.65 -0.84
C PHE A 120 1.05 12.44 -2.15
N THR A 121 0.98 13.75 -2.04
CA THR A 121 0.96 14.61 -3.21
C THR A 121 2.26 14.48 -4.00
N GLN A 122 3.36 14.40 -3.30
CA GLN A 122 4.66 14.30 -3.94
C GLN A 122 4.74 13.05 -4.81
N PHE A 123 4.25 11.93 -4.32
CA PHE A 123 4.28 10.71 -5.11
C PHE A 123 3.33 10.79 -6.30
N CYS A 124 2.17 11.38 -6.09
CA CYS A 124 1.23 11.54 -7.19
C CYS A 124 1.78 12.43 -8.28
N ASN A 125 2.53 13.44 -7.88
CA ASN A 125 3.09 14.40 -8.83
C ASN A 125 4.49 14.04 -9.26
N GLY A 126 5.18 13.24 -8.48
CA GLY A 126 6.56 12.91 -8.76
C GLY A 126 6.73 12.26 -10.10
N THR A 127 5.74 11.53 -10.52
CA THR A 127 5.80 10.88 -11.82
C THR A 127 5.73 11.88 -12.93
N THR A 128 5.16 13.04 -12.67
CA THR A 128 5.02 14.07 -13.68
C THR A 128 6.07 15.15 -13.57
N SER A 129 6.58 15.35 -12.38
CA SER A 129 7.50 16.46 -12.14
C SER A 129 8.92 16.16 -12.57
N THR A 130 9.22 14.93 -12.75
CA THR A 130 10.58 14.54 -13.12
C THR A 130 10.81 14.59 -14.59
#